data_e0b5f5f8af6bdb52414f5d39cc0c566a
#
_entry.id   e0b5f5f8af6bdb52414f5d39cc0c566a
#
_cell.length_a   1.000
_cell.length_b   1.000
_cell.length_c   1.000
_cell.angle_alpha   90.00
_cell.angle_beta   90.00
_cell.angle_gamma   90.00
#
_symmetry.space_group_name_H-M   'P 1'
#
loop_
_entity.id
_entity.type
_entity.pdbx_description
1 polymer ?
#
loop_
_entity_poly.entity_id
_entity_poly.type
_entity_poly.pdbx_seq_one_letter_code
_entity_poly.pdbx_strand_id
1 'polypeptide(L)'
;MSRTDRSALLGAGISAIGAGFVLAPRVAAAGFGITAGRCDGATDPYLAVKGVRDIASGVVVFVLLAAGTPRILARYMVVASMIPIGDGIIVLRGNGPKATAYGVHGGTAAAMLAIALVLSR
;
A
#
# COMPACT_ATOMS: atom_id res chain seq x y z
N MET A 1 7.12 18.79 8.83
CA MET A 1 7.09 17.31 8.97
C MET A 1 8.42 16.74 8.52
N SER A 2 9.11 16.01 9.38
CA SER A 2 10.42 15.43 9.11
C SER A 2 10.35 14.30 8.08
N ARG A 3 11.51 13.87 7.55
CA ARG A 3 11.59 12.70 6.67
C ARG A 3 11.10 11.43 7.37
N THR A 4 11.47 11.28 8.64
CA THR A 4 11.07 10.16 9.50
C THR A 4 9.56 10.13 9.70
N ASP A 5 8.95 11.30 9.96
CA ASP A 5 7.49 11.40 10.18
C ASP A 5 6.72 10.97 8.93
N ARG A 6 7.16 11.37 7.74
CA ARG A 6 6.50 11.01 6.47
C ARG A 6 6.54 9.51 6.23
N SER A 7 7.68 8.88 6.48
CA SER A 7 7.83 7.43 6.32
C SER A 7 7.04 6.66 7.37
N ALA A 8 6.99 7.15 8.61
CA ALA A 8 6.18 6.57 9.67
C ALA A 8 4.68 6.65 9.36
N LEU A 9 4.20 7.79 8.86
CA LEU A 9 2.82 7.96 8.43
C LEU A 9 2.46 7.01 7.28
N LEU A 10 3.37 6.84 6.31
CA LEU A 10 3.16 5.91 5.20
C LEU A 10 3.08 4.46 5.70
N GLY A 11 3.99 4.05 6.57
CA GLY A 11 3.99 2.73 7.18
C GLY A 11 2.71 2.46 7.97
N ALA A 12 2.27 3.42 8.78
CA ALA A 12 1.03 3.33 9.53
C ALA A 12 -0.19 3.22 8.59
N GLY A 13 -0.23 4.02 7.53
CA GLY A 13 -1.30 3.98 6.53
C GLY A 13 -1.40 2.63 5.83
N ILE A 14 -0.28 2.09 5.36
CA ILE A 14 -0.24 0.77 4.70
C ILE A 14 -0.67 -0.33 5.68
N SER A 15 -0.21 -0.30 6.92
CA SER A 15 -0.60 -1.27 7.94
C SER A 15 -2.09 -1.19 8.27
N ALA A 16 -2.66 0.02 8.34
CA ALA A 16 -4.10 0.22 8.57
C ALA A 16 -4.94 -0.34 7.41
N ILE A 17 -4.52 -0.13 6.17
CA ILE A 17 -5.18 -0.70 4.98
C ILE A 17 -5.13 -2.22 5.05
N GLY A 18 -3.98 -2.81 5.38
CA GLY A 18 -3.83 -4.25 5.53
C GLY A 18 -4.73 -4.82 6.62
N ALA A 19 -4.82 -4.17 7.76
CA ALA A 19 -5.74 -4.54 8.83
C ALA A 19 -7.20 -4.52 8.37
N GLY A 20 -7.61 -3.54 7.55
CA GLY A 20 -8.93 -3.47 6.94
C GLY A 20 -9.25 -4.70 6.10
N PHE A 21 -8.31 -5.17 5.28
CA PHE A 21 -8.50 -6.39 4.47
C PHE A 21 -8.63 -7.65 5.31
N VAL A 22 -8.00 -7.71 6.48
CA VAL A 22 -8.13 -8.85 7.40
C VAL A 22 -9.46 -8.82 8.15
N LEU A 23 -9.85 -7.64 8.68
CA LEU A 23 -11.00 -7.48 9.57
C LEU A 23 -12.32 -7.27 8.82
N ALA A 24 -12.30 -6.57 7.70
CA ALA A 24 -13.48 -6.23 6.90
C ALA A 24 -13.15 -6.30 5.39
N PRO A 25 -12.92 -7.51 4.85
CA PRO A 25 -12.37 -7.66 3.49
C PRO A 25 -13.27 -7.07 2.41
N ARG A 26 -14.59 -7.16 2.54
CA ARG A 26 -15.51 -6.61 1.53
C ARG A 26 -15.52 -5.10 1.49
N VAL A 27 -15.49 -4.45 2.65
CA VAL A 27 -15.42 -2.99 2.75
C VAL A 27 -14.08 -2.49 2.24
N ALA A 28 -12.99 -3.15 2.63
CA ALA A 28 -11.65 -2.81 2.16
C ALA A 28 -11.50 -3.01 0.64
N ALA A 29 -12.06 -4.10 0.09
CA ALA A 29 -12.05 -4.36 -1.35
C ALA A 29 -12.79 -3.28 -2.13
N ALA A 30 -13.94 -2.82 -1.65
CA ALA A 30 -14.70 -1.73 -2.28
C ALA A 30 -13.89 -0.43 -2.29
N GLY A 31 -13.24 -0.07 -1.19
CA GLY A 31 -12.35 1.09 -1.11
C GLY A 31 -11.10 0.97 -1.98
N PHE A 32 -10.64 -0.24 -2.23
CA PHE A 32 -9.52 -0.54 -3.11
C PHE A 32 -9.88 -0.45 -4.61
N GLY A 33 -11.16 -0.50 -4.94
CA GLY A 33 -11.67 -0.47 -6.32
C GLY A 33 -12.07 -1.83 -6.88
N ILE A 34 -12.19 -2.84 -6.02
CA ILE A 34 -12.71 -4.16 -6.38
C ILE A 34 -14.22 -4.19 -6.11
N THR A 35 -15.01 -4.53 -7.12
CA THR A 35 -16.47 -4.57 -7.00
C THR A 35 -16.92 -5.67 -6.05
N ALA A 36 -17.62 -5.28 -4.98
CA ALA A 36 -18.05 -6.17 -3.90
C ALA A 36 -19.04 -7.26 -4.33
N GLY A 37 -19.74 -7.09 -5.45
CA GLY A 37 -20.71 -8.07 -5.95
C GLY A 37 -20.12 -9.39 -6.47
N ARG A 38 -18.79 -9.49 -6.52
CA ARG A 38 -18.06 -10.72 -6.91
C ARG A 38 -17.26 -11.34 -5.78
N CYS A 39 -17.34 -10.77 -4.58
CA CYS A 39 -16.71 -11.37 -3.41
C CYS A 39 -17.63 -12.46 -2.86
N ASP A 40 -17.53 -13.65 -3.40
CA ASP A 40 -18.03 -14.85 -2.74
C ASP A 40 -17.10 -15.23 -1.58
N GLY A 41 -17.52 -16.15 -0.73
CA GLY A 41 -16.72 -16.58 0.43
C GLY A 41 -15.33 -17.14 0.08
N ALA A 42 -15.07 -17.48 -1.18
CA ALA A 42 -13.77 -17.94 -1.64
C ALA A 42 -12.78 -16.79 -1.88
N THR A 43 -13.26 -15.56 -2.09
CA THR A 43 -12.42 -14.38 -2.31
C THR A 43 -11.88 -13.81 -1.01
N ASP A 44 -12.58 -13.99 0.10
CA ASP A 44 -12.20 -13.44 1.41
C ASP A 44 -10.82 -13.91 1.88
N PRO A 45 -10.40 -15.20 1.73
CA PRO A 45 -9.03 -15.61 2.09
C PRO A 45 -7.94 -14.90 1.27
N TYR A 46 -8.16 -14.65 0.00
CA TYR A 46 -7.21 -13.90 -0.83
C TYR A 46 -7.07 -12.44 -0.38
N LEU A 47 -8.18 -11.82 -0.01
CA LEU A 47 -8.18 -10.46 0.55
C LEU A 47 -7.48 -10.41 1.91
N ALA A 48 -7.65 -11.42 2.76
CA ALA A 48 -6.96 -11.54 4.02
C ALA A 48 -5.44 -11.72 3.81
N VAL A 49 -5.02 -12.55 2.86
CA VAL A 49 -3.60 -12.71 2.49
C VAL A 49 -3.01 -11.37 2.02
N LYS A 50 -3.74 -10.61 1.19
CA LYS A 50 -3.34 -9.26 0.81
C LYS A 50 -3.17 -8.36 2.04
N GLY A 51 -4.11 -8.42 2.98
CA GLY A 51 -4.07 -7.65 4.21
C GLY A 51 -2.82 -7.92 5.04
N VAL A 52 -2.48 -9.19 5.24
CA VAL A 52 -1.26 -9.59 5.94
C VAL A 52 -0.01 -9.05 5.25
N ARG A 53 0.03 -9.12 3.93
CA ARG A 53 1.15 -8.59 3.13
C ARG A 53 1.29 -7.08 3.29
N ASP A 54 0.19 -6.34 3.28
CA ASP A 54 0.20 -4.89 3.45
C ASP A 54 0.66 -4.51 4.87
N ILE A 55 0.21 -5.23 5.90
CA ILE A 55 0.69 -5.06 7.28
C ILE A 55 2.21 -5.29 7.36
N ALA A 56 2.69 -6.39 6.80
CA ALA A 56 4.11 -6.73 6.81
C ALA A 56 4.94 -5.65 6.10
N SER A 57 4.47 -5.13 4.97
CA SER A 57 5.12 -4.05 4.24
C SER A 57 5.22 -2.77 5.08
N GLY A 58 4.17 -2.43 5.81
CA GLY A 58 4.18 -1.29 6.73
C GLY A 58 5.13 -1.50 7.91
N VAL A 59 5.16 -2.70 8.49
CA VAL A 59 6.08 -3.06 9.58
C VAL A 59 7.54 -2.94 9.12
N VAL A 60 7.87 -3.39 7.91
CA VAL A 60 9.22 -3.24 7.35
C VAL A 60 9.66 -1.78 7.33
N VAL A 61 8.77 -0.85 6.98
CA VAL A 61 9.08 0.59 7.03
C VAL A 61 9.52 1.01 8.43
N PHE A 62 8.80 0.59 9.48
CA PHE A 62 9.16 0.92 10.86
C PHE A 62 10.49 0.28 11.28
N VAL A 63 10.74 -0.97 10.90
CA VAL A 63 12.02 -1.64 11.19
C VAL A 63 13.16 -0.88 10.52
N LEU A 64 13.01 -0.48 9.26
CA LEU A 64 14.04 0.27 8.54
C LEU A 64 14.23 1.69 9.08
N LEU A 65 13.17 2.32 9.60
CA LEU A 65 13.28 3.60 10.30
C LEU A 65 14.08 3.48 11.61
N ALA A 66 13.87 2.38 12.35
CA ALA A 66 14.50 2.17 13.65
C ALA A 66 15.95 1.68 13.55
N ALA A 67 16.24 0.78 12.62
CA ALA A 67 17.50 0.04 12.54
C ALA A 67 18.25 0.17 11.22
N GLY A 68 17.61 0.71 10.17
CA GLY A 68 18.20 0.87 8.85
C GLY A 68 18.84 2.25 8.63
N THR A 69 19.36 2.44 7.43
CA THR A 69 19.84 3.73 6.97
C THR A 69 18.82 4.40 6.04
N PRO A 70 18.85 5.73 5.89
CA PRO A 70 17.97 6.42 4.93
C PRO A 70 18.08 5.87 3.50
N ARG A 71 19.28 5.46 3.09
CA ARG A 71 19.51 4.90 1.75
C ARG A 71 18.83 3.52 1.58
N ILE A 72 18.88 2.68 2.59
CA ILE A 72 18.21 1.37 2.55
C ILE A 72 16.70 1.57 2.52
N LEU A 73 16.18 2.48 3.33
CA LEU A 73 14.76 2.81 3.32
C LEU A 73 14.33 3.38 1.96
N ALA A 74 15.14 4.25 1.35
CA ALA A 74 14.88 4.78 0.01
C ALA A 74 14.78 3.66 -1.04
N ARG A 75 15.72 2.73 -1.03
CA ARG A 75 15.70 1.57 -1.94
C ARG A 75 14.47 0.70 -1.73
N TYR A 76 14.11 0.45 -0.49
CA TYR A 76 12.89 -0.28 -0.15
C TYR A 76 11.65 0.43 -0.72
N MET A 77 11.54 1.75 -0.54
CA MET A 77 10.41 2.54 -1.05
C MET A 77 10.28 2.46 -2.58
N VAL A 78 11.41 2.49 -3.29
CA VAL A 78 11.40 2.35 -4.77
C VAL A 78 10.87 0.98 -5.16
N VAL A 79 11.38 -0.09 -4.57
CA VAL A 79 10.94 -1.45 -4.89
C VAL A 79 9.48 -1.66 -4.48
N ALA A 80 9.12 -1.25 -3.29
CA ALA A 80 7.77 -1.41 -2.76
C ALA A 80 6.71 -0.57 -3.52
N SER A 81 7.12 0.50 -4.22
CA SER A 81 6.21 1.28 -5.07
C SER A 81 5.63 0.48 -6.23
N MET A 82 6.25 -0.65 -6.59
CA MET A 82 5.69 -1.60 -7.55
C MET A 82 4.33 -2.15 -7.09
N ILE A 83 4.09 -2.24 -5.79
CA ILE A 83 2.83 -2.76 -5.22
C ILE A 83 1.66 -1.85 -5.60
N PRO A 84 1.63 -0.56 -5.21
CA PRO A 84 0.52 0.31 -5.60
C PRO A 84 0.44 0.54 -7.12
N ILE A 85 1.55 0.52 -7.84
CA ILE A 85 1.52 0.59 -9.31
C ILE A 85 0.79 -0.62 -9.88
N GLY A 86 1.14 -1.82 -9.45
CA GLY A 86 0.48 -3.06 -9.87
C GLY A 86 -0.99 -3.09 -9.47
N ASP A 87 -1.30 -2.67 -8.26
CA ASP A 87 -2.67 -2.58 -7.75
C ASP A 87 -3.52 -1.63 -8.62
N GLY A 88 -2.99 -0.48 -8.98
CA GLY A 88 -3.66 0.47 -9.87
C GLY A 88 -3.93 -0.11 -11.27
N ILE A 89 -2.97 -0.82 -11.83
CA ILE A 89 -3.13 -1.51 -13.12
C ILE A 89 -4.22 -2.58 -13.04
N ILE A 90 -4.24 -3.36 -11.97
CA ILE A 90 -5.26 -4.40 -11.74
C ILE A 90 -6.66 -3.78 -11.65
N VAL A 91 -6.81 -2.67 -10.92
CA VAL A 91 -8.09 -1.95 -10.82
C VAL A 91 -8.54 -1.47 -12.19
N LEU A 92 -7.64 -0.89 -13.01
CA LEU A 92 -7.97 -0.43 -14.36
C LEU A 92 -8.38 -1.58 -15.28
N ARG A 93 -7.67 -2.70 -15.25
CA ARG A 93 -7.98 -3.90 -16.05
C ARG A 93 -9.29 -4.56 -15.64
N GLY A 94 -9.66 -4.47 -14.36
CA GLY A 94 -10.93 -4.96 -13.84
C GLY A 94 -12.09 -3.98 -14.03
N ASN A 95 -11.94 -2.92 -14.81
CA ASN A 95 -12.92 -1.85 -14.98
C ASN A 95 -13.36 -1.19 -13.67
N GLY A 96 -12.45 -1.15 -12.69
CA GLY A 96 -12.68 -0.44 -11.44
C GLY A 96 -12.62 1.08 -11.63
N PRO A 97 -12.95 1.86 -10.56
CA PRO A 97 -12.97 3.31 -10.64
C PRO A 97 -11.59 3.88 -11.00
N LYS A 98 -11.52 4.70 -12.05
CA LYS A 98 -10.28 5.38 -12.46
C LYS A 98 -9.76 6.33 -11.38
N ALA A 99 -10.67 6.98 -10.65
CA ALA A 99 -10.30 7.83 -9.52
C ALA A 99 -9.55 7.06 -8.44
N THR A 100 -9.94 5.83 -8.13
CA THR A 100 -9.22 4.94 -7.20
C THR A 100 -7.88 4.51 -7.77
N ALA A 101 -7.83 4.06 -9.02
CA ALA A 101 -6.59 3.62 -9.65
C ALA A 101 -5.51 4.72 -9.70
N TYR A 102 -5.87 5.90 -10.17
CA TYR A 102 -4.93 7.02 -10.28
C TYR A 102 -4.77 7.79 -8.96
N GLY A 103 -5.86 8.06 -8.24
CA GLY A 103 -5.83 8.84 -7.00
C GLY A 103 -5.25 8.08 -5.82
N VAL A 104 -5.77 6.90 -5.52
CA VAL A 104 -5.31 6.11 -4.36
C VAL A 104 -4.00 5.40 -4.69
N HIS A 105 -4.00 4.54 -5.69
CA HIS A 105 -2.83 3.73 -6.01
C HIS A 105 -1.71 4.53 -6.67
N GLY A 106 -2.03 5.36 -7.64
CA GLY A 106 -1.06 6.27 -8.29
C GLY A 106 -0.52 7.30 -7.32
N GLY A 107 -1.36 7.88 -6.48
CA GLY A 107 -0.95 8.83 -5.44
C GLY A 107 -0.03 8.20 -4.39
N THR A 108 -0.32 6.97 -3.96
CA THR A 108 0.54 6.22 -3.04
C THR A 108 1.91 5.94 -3.65
N ALA A 109 1.95 5.46 -4.90
CA ALA A 109 3.19 5.22 -5.61
C ALA A 109 4.04 6.49 -5.75
N ALA A 110 3.41 7.60 -6.14
CA ALA A 110 4.08 8.90 -6.26
C ALA A 110 4.64 9.38 -4.92
N ALA A 111 3.89 9.23 -3.83
CA ALA A 111 4.35 9.57 -2.48
C ALA A 111 5.55 8.73 -2.05
N MET A 112 5.53 7.43 -2.30
CA MET A 112 6.65 6.53 -1.99
C MET A 112 7.92 6.92 -2.75
N LEU A 113 7.80 7.19 -4.05
CA LEU A 113 8.93 7.60 -4.90
C LEU A 113 9.47 8.97 -4.50
N ALA A 114 8.59 9.93 -4.15
CA ALA A 114 9.00 11.24 -3.65
C ALA A 114 9.78 11.12 -2.32
N ILE A 115 9.31 10.29 -1.38
CA ILE A 115 10.01 10.03 -0.13
C ILE A 115 11.36 9.36 -0.40
N ALA A 116 11.42 8.38 -1.29
CA ALA A 116 12.67 7.73 -1.69
C ALA A 116 13.69 8.73 -2.23
N LEU A 117 13.24 9.66 -3.09
CA LEU A 117 14.11 10.71 -3.63
C LEU A 117 14.66 11.62 -2.53
N VAL A 118 13.83 12.02 -1.56
CA VAL A 118 14.24 12.87 -0.44
C VAL A 118 15.21 12.12 0.48
N LEU A 119 15.00 10.84 0.74
CA LEU A 119 15.88 10.02 1.59
C LEU A 119 17.23 9.70 0.95
N SER A 120 17.29 9.70 -0.38
CA SER A 120 18.52 9.38 -1.12
C SER A 120 19.49 10.56 -1.26
N ARG A 121 19.06 11.77 -0.93
CA ARG A 121 19.89 12.99 -0.91
C ARG A 121 20.67 13.10 0.40
#